data_d0a8af12b0947f5904221def93e30426
#
_entry.id   d0a8af12b0947f5904221def93e30426
#
_cell.length_a   1.000
_cell.length_b   1.000
_cell.length_c   1.000
_cell.angle_alpha   90.00
_cell.angle_beta   90.00
_cell.angle_gamma   90.00
#
_symmetry.space_group_name_H-M   'P 1'
#
loop_
_entity.id
_entity.type
_entity.pdbx_description
1 polymer ?
#
loop_
_entity_poly.entity_id
_entity_poly.type
_entity_poly.pdbx_seq_one_letter_code
_entity_poly.pdbx_strand_id
1 'polypeptide(L)'
;MSLLKEAWPASRLVTMLDGGVQDTARQRLRSEWTKRLRATVAEPVYAELWMDIERVCKNSRETPWPELSFPLFQQFAHTGERKPYEDVYFEQRGRLAALVLAAVADSEPWRMKEVENGLLEICQEYTWALPAHVREEDTVTPPWQQVDLFASETAQMLAEILLLLGEELNGHVVAGVREEVERRVLEPVFWQPRHFEWETAEHNWAAVCASGCGIAALLLTEDSQGKAVAIEKMLGTLDYFLEGYGEDGGCPEGVGYWVYGFGYFIYFADMLRAFSGEAVNILTSEKIGEIAAFAERVHLSDGIFANYSDSSETERLPSGLVSNLNDLQGRRSALPFHVSGLLEDPCRRWAHVLRNLVWTNPLAFGSGEAAVDYLPQLGWMMCRSRSSSRSSSHSSSHGRAARTKAGSGAMLAFSAKGGHNNEPHNHNDLGHFILHGDGENLLCDLGAGLYTKAYFSPGRESIVNISSGGHSVPVVNGTMQQSGARAKAVVLDIAVDEQKEARTGTRLKLDLTSAYPAEELTVFTRSFAWTVLEGNEGARLTITDHFEFESSGVSMKPWDVEELLISRFQPRTGAGFVEWQGTKAAVRLDYDANMLRPRIEAVKHVDHDGVSFVFYKTSLKWCSDRKPH
;
A
#
# COMPACT_ATOMS: atom_id res chain seq x y z
N MET A 1 -23.70 -1.12 6.74
CA MET A 1 -23.80 -0.31 5.51
C MET A 1 -24.85 -0.94 4.60
N SER A 2 -25.67 -0.17 3.88
CA SER A 2 -26.50 -0.75 2.79
C SER A 2 -25.56 -1.20 1.68
N LEU A 3 -25.74 -2.42 1.15
CA LEU A 3 -24.91 -2.95 0.08
C LEU A 3 -25.03 -2.07 -1.17
N LEU A 4 -23.91 -1.80 -1.85
CA LEU A 4 -23.87 -0.99 -3.07
C LEU A 4 -24.76 -1.58 -4.16
N LYS A 5 -24.70 -2.91 -4.33
CA LYS A 5 -25.54 -3.64 -5.28
C LYS A 5 -27.04 -3.49 -5.00
N GLU A 6 -27.46 -3.51 -3.73
CA GLU A 6 -28.86 -3.33 -3.34
C GLU A 6 -29.32 -1.88 -3.55
N ALA A 7 -28.45 -0.91 -3.28
CA ALA A 7 -28.75 0.51 -3.48
C ALA A 7 -28.87 0.87 -4.96
N TRP A 8 -28.11 0.20 -5.83
CA TRP A 8 -27.98 0.49 -7.26
C TRP A 8 -28.20 -0.74 -8.14
N PRO A 9 -29.41 -1.34 -8.15
CA PRO A 9 -29.72 -2.47 -9.02
C PRO A 9 -29.75 -2.05 -10.50
N ALA A 10 -29.53 -3.00 -11.42
CA ALA A 10 -29.50 -2.75 -12.86
C ALA A 10 -30.77 -2.03 -13.37
N SER A 11 -31.93 -2.38 -12.82
CA SER A 11 -33.21 -1.72 -13.14
C SER A 11 -33.23 -0.21 -12.86
N ARG A 12 -32.46 0.26 -11.88
CA ARG A 12 -32.27 1.67 -11.57
C ARG A 12 -31.14 2.29 -12.38
N LEU A 13 -30.04 1.55 -12.53
CA LEU A 13 -28.85 2.02 -13.27
C LEU A 13 -29.16 2.27 -14.75
N VAL A 14 -29.99 1.46 -15.40
CA VAL A 14 -30.29 1.60 -16.85
C VAL A 14 -30.82 2.97 -17.21
N THR A 15 -31.61 3.61 -16.34
CA THR A 15 -32.14 4.96 -16.58
C THR A 15 -31.12 6.07 -16.30
N MET A 16 -30.13 5.81 -15.46
CA MET A 16 -29.08 6.78 -15.10
C MET A 16 -27.88 6.69 -16.05
N LEU A 17 -27.70 5.52 -16.68
CA LEU A 17 -26.67 5.27 -17.68
C LEU A 17 -27.25 5.31 -19.11
N ASP A 18 -28.19 6.23 -19.36
CA ASP A 18 -28.75 6.44 -20.69
C ASP A 18 -27.74 7.08 -21.65
N GLY A 19 -27.84 6.74 -22.95
CA GLY A 19 -26.88 7.14 -23.96
C GLY A 19 -26.62 8.65 -24.03
N GLY A 20 -27.67 9.48 -23.93
CA GLY A 20 -27.52 10.94 -23.98
C GLY A 20 -26.76 11.55 -22.79
N VAL A 21 -26.91 10.99 -21.58
CA VAL A 21 -26.13 11.38 -20.39
C VAL A 21 -24.67 10.98 -20.57
N GLN A 22 -24.43 9.79 -21.09
CA GLN A 22 -23.08 9.26 -21.28
C GLN A 22 -22.30 10.00 -22.37
N ASP A 23 -22.92 10.33 -23.50
CA ASP A 23 -22.26 11.10 -24.56
C ASP A 23 -21.84 12.48 -24.04
N THR A 24 -22.69 13.13 -23.25
CA THR A 24 -22.36 14.38 -22.57
C THR A 24 -21.20 14.22 -21.60
N ALA A 25 -21.22 13.16 -20.77
CA ALA A 25 -20.14 12.86 -19.81
C ALA A 25 -18.82 12.55 -20.53
N ARG A 26 -18.86 11.74 -21.59
CA ARG A 26 -17.71 11.39 -22.42
C ARG A 26 -17.04 12.64 -23.01
N GLN A 27 -17.82 13.52 -23.64
CA GLN A 27 -17.32 14.76 -24.23
C GLN A 27 -16.75 15.71 -23.16
N ARG A 28 -17.44 15.84 -22.01
CA ARG A 28 -16.98 16.64 -20.89
C ARG A 28 -15.65 16.14 -20.36
N LEU A 29 -15.56 14.87 -19.97
CA LEU A 29 -14.33 14.27 -19.41
C LEU A 29 -13.16 14.37 -20.37
N ARG A 30 -13.36 14.01 -21.64
CA ARG A 30 -12.32 14.16 -22.66
C ARG A 30 -11.81 15.60 -22.74
N SER A 31 -12.71 16.58 -22.81
CA SER A 31 -12.36 18.00 -22.90
C SER A 31 -11.62 18.48 -21.65
N GLU A 32 -12.13 18.17 -20.45
CA GLU A 32 -11.54 18.56 -19.17
C GLU A 32 -10.16 17.93 -18.97
N TRP A 33 -10.03 16.62 -19.20
CA TRP A 33 -8.77 15.91 -19.04
C TRP A 33 -7.72 16.38 -20.07
N THR A 34 -8.09 16.51 -21.33
CA THR A 34 -7.19 17.05 -22.37
C THR A 34 -6.70 18.46 -22.03
N LYS A 35 -7.61 19.33 -21.59
CA LYS A 35 -7.25 20.69 -21.18
C LYS A 35 -6.30 20.68 -19.98
N ARG A 36 -6.59 19.83 -18.98
CA ARG A 36 -5.75 19.74 -17.77
C ARG A 36 -4.37 19.17 -18.09
N LEU A 37 -4.29 18.07 -18.85
CA LEU A 37 -3.04 17.47 -19.30
C LEU A 37 -2.13 18.50 -19.99
N ARG A 38 -2.67 19.24 -20.94
CA ARG A 38 -1.92 20.30 -21.65
C ARG A 38 -1.43 21.41 -20.71
N ALA A 39 -2.21 21.76 -19.72
CA ALA A 39 -1.83 22.80 -18.75
C ALA A 39 -0.66 22.34 -17.87
N THR A 40 -0.62 21.06 -17.46
CA THR A 40 0.42 20.54 -16.56
C THR A 40 1.82 20.57 -17.15
N VAL A 41 1.99 20.60 -18.48
CA VAL A 41 3.29 20.68 -19.14
C VAL A 41 4.08 21.92 -18.70
N ALA A 42 3.41 23.05 -18.47
CA ALA A 42 4.02 24.30 -18.07
C ALA A 42 4.11 24.51 -16.54
N GLU A 43 3.51 23.63 -15.75
CA GLU A 43 3.46 23.76 -14.29
C GLU A 43 4.69 23.11 -13.64
N PRO A 44 5.53 23.85 -12.90
CA PRO A 44 6.78 23.31 -12.35
C PRO A 44 6.61 22.08 -11.44
N VAL A 45 5.46 21.93 -10.81
CA VAL A 45 5.13 20.81 -9.91
C VAL A 45 5.08 19.46 -10.63
N TYR A 46 4.85 19.44 -11.93
CA TYR A 46 4.83 18.24 -12.78
C TYR A 46 6.12 18.04 -13.59
N ALA A 47 7.15 18.89 -13.38
CA ALA A 47 8.35 18.88 -14.21
C ALA A 47 9.06 17.51 -14.21
N GLU A 48 9.15 16.84 -13.06
CA GLU A 48 9.77 15.51 -12.94
C GLU A 48 8.98 14.44 -13.70
N LEU A 49 7.67 14.42 -13.54
CA LEU A 49 6.78 13.51 -14.26
C LEU A 49 6.89 13.73 -15.78
N TRP A 50 6.88 14.97 -16.25
CA TRP A 50 7.03 15.28 -17.68
C TRP A 50 8.41 14.95 -18.21
N MET A 51 9.48 15.12 -17.42
CA MET A 51 10.85 14.68 -17.80
C MET A 51 10.90 13.16 -17.98
N ASP A 52 10.25 12.40 -17.13
CA ASP A 52 10.16 10.93 -17.27
C ASP A 52 9.39 10.54 -18.53
N ILE A 53 8.23 11.16 -18.77
CA ILE A 53 7.40 10.93 -19.98
C ILE A 53 8.25 11.20 -21.24
N GLU A 54 8.91 12.33 -21.32
CA GLU A 54 9.75 12.68 -22.49
C GLU A 54 10.95 11.75 -22.65
N ARG A 55 11.58 11.33 -21.55
CA ARG A 55 12.67 10.35 -21.58
C ARG A 55 12.21 9.01 -22.16
N VAL A 56 11.06 8.51 -21.71
CA VAL A 56 10.47 7.26 -22.22
C VAL A 56 10.09 7.42 -23.71
N CYS A 57 9.47 8.52 -24.10
CA CYS A 57 9.12 8.82 -25.49
C CYS A 57 10.36 8.90 -26.41
N LYS A 58 11.45 9.52 -25.95
CA LYS A 58 12.71 9.56 -26.71
C LYS A 58 13.29 8.17 -26.90
N ASN A 59 13.38 7.39 -25.82
CA ASN A 59 13.91 6.02 -25.91
C ASN A 59 13.07 5.15 -26.85
N SER A 60 11.76 5.34 -26.88
CA SER A 60 10.86 4.56 -27.74
C SER A 60 11.10 4.77 -29.25
N ARG A 61 11.69 5.87 -29.66
CA ARG A 61 12.12 6.10 -31.05
C ARG A 61 13.41 5.37 -31.43
N GLU A 62 14.24 5.05 -30.44
CA GLU A 62 15.58 4.50 -30.63
C GLU A 62 15.62 2.98 -30.39
N THR A 63 14.58 2.43 -29.74
CA THR A 63 14.52 1.02 -29.39
C THR A 63 13.28 0.35 -29.97
N PRO A 64 13.37 -0.93 -30.40
CA PRO A 64 12.18 -1.69 -30.79
C PRO A 64 11.20 -1.79 -29.61
N TRP A 65 9.95 -2.19 -29.93
CA TRP A 65 8.97 -2.49 -28.90
C TRP A 65 9.45 -3.72 -28.09
N PRO A 66 9.39 -3.70 -26.74
CA PRO A 66 9.81 -4.85 -25.93
C PRO A 66 8.93 -6.08 -26.25
N GLU A 67 9.52 -7.26 -26.36
CA GLU A 67 8.81 -8.48 -26.75
C GLU A 67 8.47 -9.35 -25.54
N LEU A 68 7.17 -9.66 -25.35
CA LEU A 68 6.68 -10.67 -24.40
C LEU A 68 6.58 -12.02 -25.09
N SER A 69 7.72 -12.71 -25.24
CA SER A 69 7.76 -14.01 -25.90
C SER A 69 7.14 -15.12 -25.06
N PHE A 70 6.62 -16.17 -25.73
CA PHE A 70 6.06 -17.33 -25.02
C PHE A 70 7.08 -18.07 -24.14
N PRO A 71 8.36 -18.24 -24.51
CA PRO A 71 9.38 -18.76 -23.59
C PRO A 71 9.55 -17.93 -22.32
N LEU A 72 9.46 -16.60 -22.40
CA LEU A 72 9.52 -15.72 -21.24
C LEU A 72 8.29 -15.91 -20.33
N PHE A 73 7.08 -16.05 -20.92
CA PHE A 73 5.88 -16.40 -20.17
C PHE A 73 6.03 -17.72 -19.40
N GLN A 74 6.58 -18.76 -20.02
CA GLN A 74 6.77 -20.07 -19.39
C GLN A 74 7.85 -20.08 -18.28
N GLN A 75 8.72 -19.08 -18.21
CA GLN A 75 9.82 -19.05 -17.25
C GLN A 75 9.31 -19.14 -15.81
N PHE A 76 8.22 -18.46 -15.48
CA PHE A 76 7.65 -18.53 -14.13
C PHE A 76 7.28 -19.96 -13.71
N ALA A 77 6.65 -20.72 -14.58
CA ALA A 77 6.28 -22.10 -14.29
C ALA A 77 7.51 -22.98 -13.98
N HIS A 78 8.65 -22.72 -14.63
CA HIS A 78 9.88 -23.50 -14.48
C HIS A 78 10.76 -23.05 -13.30
N THR A 79 10.87 -21.73 -13.06
CA THR A 79 11.82 -21.16 -12.09
C THR A 79 11.16 -20.61 -10.85
N GLY A 80 9.88 -20.23 -10.91
CA GLY A 80 9.16 -19.50 -9.88
C GLY A 80 9.52 -18.01 -9.79
N GLU A 81 10.34 -17.50 -10.73
CA GLU A 81 10.74 -16.08 -10.79
C GLU A 81 9.71 -15.28 -11.59
N ARG A 82 9.22 -14.20 -11.01
CA ARG A 82 8.23 -13.29 -11.62
C ARG A 82 8.87 -12.18 -12.44
N LYS A 83 9.92 -11.60 -11.88
CA LYS A 83 10.54 -10.37 -12.34
C LYS A 83 10.95 -10.33 -13.82
N PRO A 84 11.54 -11.39 -14.43
CA PRO A 84 11.94 -11.33 -15.83
C PRO A 84 10.81 -11.03 -16.81
N TYR A 85 9.60 -11.56 -16.55
CA TYR A 85 8.41 -11.27 -17.37
C TYR A 85 7.81 -9.91 -17.01
N GLU A 86 7.67 -9.64 -15.72
CA GLU A 86 7.03 -8.43 -15.19
C GLU A 86 7.77 -7.16 -15.61
N ASP A 87 9.11 -7.16 -15.62
CA ASP A 87 9.91 -6.01 -16.06
C ASP A 87 9.58 -5.62 -17.52
N VAL A 88 9.48 -6.59 -18.42
CA VAL A 88 9.12 -6.35 -19.83
C VAL A 88 7.66 -5.92 -19.98
N TYR A 89 6.76 -6.56 -19.23
CA TYR A 89 5.33 -6.25 -19.22
C TYR A 89 5.07 -4.80 -18.81
N PHE A 90 5.66 -4.39 -17.69
CA PHE A 90 5.50 -3.02 -17.18
C PHE A 90 6.24 -1.98 -18.03
N GLU A 91 7.34 -2.35 -18.68
CA GLU A 91 7.99 -1.48 -19.65
C GLU A 91 7.07 -1.15 -20.82
N GLN A 92 6.38 -2.14 -21.38
CA GLN A 92 5.41 -1.92 -22.46
C GLN A 92 4.28 -0.98 -22.02
N ARG A 93 3.66 -1.22 -20.85
CA ARG A 93 2.57 -0.37 -20.33
C ARG A 93 3.05 1.05 -20.07
N GLY A 94 4.23 1.22 -19.45
CA GLY A 94 4.80 2.54 -19.21
C GLY A 94 5.17 3.28 -20.50
N ARG A 95 5.65 2.56 -21.52
CA ARG A 95 5.94 3.14 -22.84
C ARG A 95 4.66 3.63 -23.53
N LEU A 96 3.60 2.82 -23.53
CA LEU A 96 2.33 3.24 -24.11
C LEU A 96 1.74 4.43 -23.32
N ALA A 97 1.77 4.39 -21.98
CA ALA A 97 1.30 5.50 -21.14
C ALA A 97 2.01 6.82 -21.47
N ALA A 98 3.35 6.81 -21.54
CA ALA A 98 4.13 8.00 -21.87
C ALA A 98 3.78 8.56 -23.26
N LEU A 99 3.70 7.68 -24.27
CA LEU A 99 3.38 8.08 -25.65
C LEU A 99 1.98 8.71 -25.75
N VAL A 100 0.98 8.12 -25.08
CA VAL A 100 -0.40 8.63 -25.06
C VAL A 100 -0.46 9.99 -24.37
N LEU A 101 0.13 10.13 -23.18
CA LEU A 101 0.12 11.39 -22.43
C LEU A 101 0.80 12.52 -23.21
N ALA A 102 1.95 12.22 -23.83
CA ALA A 102 2.65 13.16 -24.66
C ALA A 102 1.88 13.51 -25.96
N ALA A 103 1.23 12.52 -26.61
CA ALA A 103 0.40 12.76 -27.78
C ALA A 103 -0.80 13.67 -27.48
N VAL A 104 -1.44 13.50 -26.31
CA VAL A 104 -2.52 14.41 -25.85
C VAL A 104 -1.99 15.82 -25.60
N ALA A 105 -0.75 15.95 -25.11
CA ALA A 105 -0.16 17.24 -24.77
C ALA A 105 0.21 18.07 -26.00
N ASP A 106 0.88 17.49 -27.00
CA ASP A 106 1.45 18.23 -28.14
C ASP A 106 0.94 17.81 -29.53
N SER A 107 0.28 16.67 -29.62
CA SER A 107 -0.29 16.11 -30.89
C SER A 107 0.76 15.89 -32.01
N GLU A 108 2.00 15.57 -31.64
CA GLU A 108 3.06 15.29 -32.61
C GLU A 108 2.75 14.04 -33.45
N PRO A 109 2.76 14.09 -34.81
CA PRO A 109 2.30 12.99 -35.64
C PRO A 109 3.05 11.66 -35.44
N TRP A 110 4.33 11.69 -35.07
CA TRP A 110 5.09 10.49 -34.82
C TRP A 110 4.65 9.78 -33.54
N ARG A 111 4.22 10.55 -32.52
CA ARG A 111 3.70 9.96 -31.26
C ARG A 111 2.40 9.21 -31.51
N MET A 112 1.51 9.75 -32.32
CA MET A 112 0.26 9.07 -32.70
C MET A 112 0.55 7.73 -33.39
N LYS A 113 1.53 7.67 -34.30
CA LYS A 113 1.94 6.41 -34.93
C LYS A 113 2.50 5.40 -33.92
N GLU A 114 3.31 5.85 -32.99
CA GLU A 114 3.86 4.97 -31.95
C GLU A 114 2.77 4.53 -30.94
N VAL A 115 1.76 5.38 -30.66
CA VAL A 115 0.57 4.98 -29.88
C VAL A 115 -0.19 3.88 -30.61
N GLU A 116 -0.49 4.04 -31.91
CA GLU A 116 -1.15 3.03 -32.73
C GLU A 116 -0.36 1.71 -32.76
N ASN A 117 0.96 1.78 -32.93
CA ASN A 117 1.82 0.62 -32.88
C ASN A 117 1.77 -0.08 -31.52
N GLY A 118 1.91 0.68 -30.41
CA GLY A 118 1.84 0.12 -29.07
C GLY A 118 0.49 -0.50 -28.71
N LEU A 119 -0.61 0.08 -29.19
CA LEU A 119 -1.94 -0.50 -29.03
C LEU A 119 -2.05 -1.87 -29.73
N LEU A 120 -1.52 -1.98 -30.95
CA LEU A 120 -1.51 -3.23 -31.70
C LEU A 120 -0.62 -4.29 -31.04
N GLU A 121 0.56 -3.91 -30.55
CA GLU A 121 1.47 -4.83 -29.85
C GLU A 121 0.81 -5.42 -28.58
N ILE A 122 0.15 -4.58 -27.75
CA ILE A 122 -0.58 -5.06 -26.57
C ILE A 122 -1.76 -5.97 -26.96
N CYS A 123 -2.48 -5.66 -28.03
CA CYS A 123 -3.57 -6.51 -28.53
C CYS A 123 -3.08 -7.89 -29.00
N GLN A 124 -1.83 -8.01 -29.44
CA GLN A 124 -1.26 -9.26 -29.92
C GLN A 124 -0.62 -10.14 -28.82
N GLU A 125 -0.52 -9.66 -27.59
CA GLU A 125 0.03 -10.44 -26.48
C GLU A 125 -0.72 -11.76 -26.27
N TYR A 126 0.01 -12.79 -25.83
CA TYR A 126 -0.56 -14.10 -25.52
C TYR A 126 -1.67 -14.01 -24.48
N THR A 127 -1.43 -13.28 -23.41
CA THR A 127 -2.40 -12.95 -22.35
C THR A 127 -2.09 -11.58 -21.75
N TRP A 128 -3.10 -10.92 -21.16
CA TRP A 128 -2.89 -9.70 -20.37
C TRP A 128 -2.67 -10.00 -18.89
N ALA A 129 -2.98 -11.23 -18.44
CA ALA A 129 -2.68 -11.68 -17.09
C ALA A 129 -1.20 -12.01 -16.91
N LEU A 130 -0.66 -11.78 -15.72
CA LEU A 130 0.72 -12.18 -15.41
C LEU A 130 0.84 -13.70 -15.30
N PRO A 131 1.98 -14.30 -15.70
CA PRO A 131 2.20 -15.75 -15.61
C PRO A 131 1.95 -16.34 -14.22
N ALA A 132 2.27 -15.58 -13.17
CA ALA A 132 2.04 -15.99 -11.78
C ALA A 132 0.56 -16.08 -11.38
N HIS A 133 -0.33 -15.49 -12.16
CA HIS A 133 -1.78 -15.45 -11.93
C HIS A 133 -2.57 -16.33 -12.90
N VAL A 134 -1.91 -16.88 -13.94
CA VAL A 134 -2.53 -17.79 -14.91
C VAL A 134 -2.53 -19.21 -14.35
N ARG A 135 -3.69 -19.85 -14.37
CA ARG A 135 -3.86 -21.26 -14.01
C ARG A 135 -3.73 -22.11 -15.26
N GLU A 136 -2.56 -22.70 -15.48
CA GLU A 136 -2.31 -23.56 -16.64
C GLU A 136 -3.14 -24.85 -16.61
N GLU A 137 -3.53 -25.31 -15.41
CA GLU A 137 -4.41 -26.46 -15.19
C GLU A 137 -5.89 -26.19 -15.54
N ASP A 138 -6.29 -24.92 -15.68
CA ASP A 138 -7.65 -24.58 -16.12
C ASP A 138 -7.79 -24.82 -17.64
N THR A 139 -8.36 -25.96 -17.98
CA THR A 139 -8.61 -26.32 -19.39
C THR A 139 -9.88 -25.70 -19.97
N VAL A 140 -10.67 -24.99 -19.15
CA VAL A 140 -11.95 -24.38 -19.54
C VAL A 140 -11.75 -22.91 -19.91
N THR A 141 -10.96 -22.19 -19.14
CA THR A 141 -10.67 -20.77 -19.35
C THR A 141 -9.32 -20.63 -20.03
N PRO A 142 -9.28 -20.27 -21.31
CA PRO A 142 -7.99 -20.09 -21.98
C PRO A 142 -7.21 -18.91 -21.37
N PRO A 143 -5.87 -18.92 -21.38
CA PRO A 143 -5.03 -17.91 -20.73
C PRO A 143 -5.38 -16.46 -21.10
N TRP A 144 -5.79 -16.22 -22.34
CA TRP A 144 -6.18 -14.87 -22.79
C TRP A 144 -7.58 -14.41 -22.31
N GLN A 145 -8.31 -15.25 -21.58
CA GLN A 145 -9.59 -14.94 -20.91
C GLN A 145 -9.52 -15.14 -19.40
N GLN A 146 -8.35 -15.42 -18.84
CA GLN A 146 -8.14 -15.39 -17.40
C GLN A 146 -7.91 -13.93 -16.98
N VAL A 147 -8.91 -13.36 -16.32
CA VAL A 147 -8.90 -11.95 -15.93
C VAL A 147 -8.35 -11.82 -14.51
N ASP A 148 -7.14 -11.31 -14.41
CA ASP A 148 -6.47 -10.94 -13.17
C ASP A 148 -6.44 -9.40 -12.99
N LEU A 149 -5.69 -8.92 -11.99
CA LEU A 149 -5.43 -7.52 -11.73
C LEU A 149 -4.99 -6.78 -13.01
N PHE A 150 -3.98 -7.32 -13.70
CA PHE A 150 -3.31 -6.63 -14.80
C PHE A 150 -4.07 -6.72 -16.13
N ALA A 151 -4.85 -7.78 -16.33
CA ALA A 151 -5.79 -7.83 -17.44
C ALA A 151 -6.90 -6.78 -17.29
N SER A 152 -7.41 -6.58 -16.07
CA SER A 152 -8.41 -5.54 -15.79
C SER A 152 -7.81 -4.13 -15.90
N GLU A 153 -6.58 -3.90 -15.41
CA GLU A 153 -5.86 -2.63 -15.56
C GLU A 153 -5.57 -2.31 -17.03
N THR A 154 -5.20 -3.34 -17.83
CA THR A 154 -4.97 -3.18 -19.28
C THR A 154 -6.27 -2.79 -19.98
N ALA A 155 -7.40 -3.44 -19.67
CA ALA A 155 -8.69 -3.08 -20.25
C ALA A 155 -9.11 -1.65 -19.90
N GLN A 156 -8.91 -1.22 -18.64
CA GLN A 156 -9.13 0.16 -18.22
C GLN A 156 -8.25 1.13 -19.00
N MET A 157 -6.94 0.86 -19.07
CA MET A 157 -5.98 1.71 -19.78
C MET A 157 -6.40 1.89 -21.25
N LEU A 158 -6.69 0.80 -21.95
CA LEU A 158 -7.11 0.83 -23.35
C LEU A 158 -8.41 1.59 -23.54
N ALA A 159 -9.40 1.38 -22.67
CA ALA A 159 -10.68 2.08 -22.73
C ALA A 159 -10.52 3.61 -22.50
N GLU A 160 -9.69 4.01 -21.55
CA GLU A 160 -9.41 5.44 -21.28
C GLU A 160 -8.54 6.08 -22.38
N ILE A 161 -7.64 5.32 -23.03
CA ILE A 161 -6.93 5.80 -24.22
C ILE A 161 -7.91 6.07 -25.36
N LEU A 162 -8.88 5.19 -25.59
CA LEU A 162 -9.92 5.43 -26.60
C LEU A 162 -10.84 6.62 -26.22
N LEU A 163 -11.07 6.87 -24.95
CA LEU A 163 -11.75 8.10 -24.50
C LEU A 163 -10.98 9.36 -24.90
N LEU A 164 -9.66 9.36 -24.69
CA LEU A 164 -8.81 10.53 -24.94
C LEU A 164 -8.49 10.75 -26.42
N LEU A 165 -8.15 9.70 -27.15
CA LEU A 165 -7.57 9.78 -28.51
C LEU A 165 -8.37 9.03 -29.58
N GLY A 166 -9.50 8.38 -29.23
CA GLY A 166 -10.20 7.49 -30.17
C GLY A 166 -10.67 8.14 -31.46
N GLU A 167 -10.91 9.46 -31.48
CA GLU A 167 -11.29 10.19 -32.67
C GLU A 167 -10.10 10.54 -33.58
N GLU A 168 -8.87 10.58 -33.02
CA GLU A 168 -7.64 10.89 -33.74
C GLU A 168 -6.92 9.63 -34.24
N LEU A 169 -7.18 8.47 -33.63
CA LEU A 169 -6.59 7.18 -33.98
C LEU A 169 -7.19 6.60 -35.27
N ASN A 170 -6.43 5.74 -35.95
CA ASN A 170 -6.93 4.98 -37.09
C ASN A 170 -8.13 4.11 -36.67
N GLY A 171 -9.25 4.20 -37.43
CA GLY A 171 -10.48 3.48 -37.11
C GLY A 171 -10.33 1.94 -37.04
N HIS A 172 -9.40 1.33 -37.77
CA HIS A 172 -9.12 -0.09 -37.68
C HIS A 172 -8.38 -0.46 -36.37
N VAL A 173 -7.50 0.42 -35.89
CA VAL A 173 -6.84 0.27 -34.58
C VAL A 173 -7.87 0.35 -33.46
N VAL A 174 -8.75 1.37 -33.50
CA VAL A 174 -9.84 1.52 -32.55
C VAL A 174 -10.75 0.30 -32.50
N ALA A 175 -11.15 -0.22 -33.68
CA ALA A 175 -11.99 -1.42 -33.78
C ALA A 175 -11.27 -2.66 -33.19
N GLY A 176 -9.99 -2.85 -33.51
CA GLY A 176 -9.20 -3.96 -32.98
C GLY A 176 -9.02 -3.90 -31.46
N VAL A 177 -8.76 -2.72 -30.90
CA VAL A 177 -8.67 -2.54 -29.44
C VAL A 177 -10.01 -2.87 -28.76
N ARG A 178 -11.14 -2.41 -29.31
CA ARG A 178 -12.48 -2.74 -28.78
C ARG A 178 -12.76 -4.22 -28.82
N GLU A 179 -12.44 -4.90 -29.93
CA GLU A 179 -12.61 -6.35 -30.09
C GLU A 179 -11.78 -7.13 -29.07
N GLU A 180 -10.52 -6.74 -28.84
CA GLU A 180 -9.66 -7.44 -27.88
C GLU A 180 -10.09 -7.21 -26.43
N VAL A 181 -10.51 -6.00 -26.05
CA VAL A 181 -11.07 -5.75 -24.70
C VAL A 181 -12.35 -6.54 -24.49
N GLU A 182 -13.26 -6.56 -25.49
CA GLU A 182 -14.48 -7.36 -25.41
C GLU A 182 -14.15 -8.85 -25.23
N ARG A 183 -13.32 -9.43 -26.11
CA ARG A 183 -12.99 -10.85 -26.15
C ARG A 183 -12.23 -11.32 -24.89
N ARG A 184 -11.31 -10.49 -24.37
CA ARG A 184 -10.41 -10.89 -23.28
C ARG A 184 -10.98 -10.59 -21.89
N VAL A 185 -11.79 -9.54 -21.75
CA VAL A 185 -12.23 -9.05 -20.44
C VAL A 185 -13.74 -8.93 -20.33
N LEU A 186 -14.42 -8.19 -21.21
CA LEU A 186 -15.86 -7.93 -21.01
C LEU A 186 -16.70 -9.19 -21.22
N GLU A 187 -16.44 -9.95 -22.28
CA GLU A 187 -17.16 -11.20 -22.56
C GLU A 187 -17.00 -12.23 -21.42
N PRO A 188 -15.77 -12.59 -20.97
CA PRO A 188 -15.61 -13.59 -19.91
C PRO A 188 -16.11 -13.11 -18.54
N VAL A 189 -16.05 -11.81 -18.24
CA VAL A 189 -16.50 -11.27 -16.94
C VAL A 189 -18.02 -11.08 -16.90
N PHE A 190 -18.63 -10.58 -17.97
CA PHE A 190 -20.04 -10.12 -17.93
C PHE A 190 -21.02 -11.00 -18.69
N TRP A 191 -20.56 -11.64 -19.78
CA TRP A 191 -21.47 -12.30 -20.74
C TRP A 191 -21.35 -13.83 -20.73
N GLN A 192 -20.33 -14.38 -20.07
CA GLN A 192 -20.19 -15.83 -19.90
C GLN A 192 -20.59 -16.23 -18.46
N PRO A 193 -21.09 -17.47 -18.27
CA PRO A 193 -21.46 -17.98 -16.95
C PRO A 193 -20.21 -18.41 -16.15
N ARG A 194 -19.26 -17.52 -16.02
CA ARG A 194 -18.01 -17.71 -15.25
C ARG A 194 -18.04 -16.95 -13.96
N HIS A 195 -17.29 -17.45 -13.01
CA HIS A 195 -17.04 -16.78 -11.73
C HIS A 195 -15.53 -16.77 -11.50
N PHE A 196 -14.96 -15.59 -11.29
CA PHE A 196 -13.58 -15.41 -10.92
C PHE A 196 -13.48 -15.32 -9.40
N GLU A 197 -12.42 -15.91 -8.81
CA GLU A 197 -12.25 -15.90 -7.34
C GLU A 197 -12.22 -14.49 -6.76
N TRP A 198 -11.69 -13.51 -7.50
CA TRP A 198 -11.68 -12.13 -7.07
C TRP A 198 -13.08 -11.49 -6.94
N GLU A 199 -14.10 -12.05 -7.55
CA GLU A 199 -15.47 -11.49 -7.48
C GLU A 199 -16.06 -11.53 -6.05
N THR A 200 -15.52 -12.38 -5.18
CA THR A 200 -15.94 -12.51 -3.77
C THR A 200 -14.78 -12.36 -2.80
N ALA A 201 -13.67 -11.79 -3.24
CA ALA A 201 -12.51 -11.56 -2.39
C ALA A 201 -12.70 -10.31 -1.51
N GLU A 202 -12.28 -10.40 -0.26
CA GLU A 202 -12.36 -9.31 0.72
C GLU A 202 -11.06 -8.47 0.77
N HIS A 203 -10.32 -8.41 -0.34
CA HIS A 203 -9.04 -7.71 -0.44
C HIS A 203 -8.89 -7.01 -1.80
N ASN A 204 -7.74 -6.37 -2.02
CA ASN A 204 -7.44 -5.52 -3.18
C ASN A 204 -7.81 -6.11 -4.56
N TRP A 205 -7.74 -7.43 -4.75
CA TRP A 205 -8.11 -8.07 -6.02
C TRP A 205 -9.53 -7.74 -6.45
N ALA A 206 -10.49 -7.80 -5.52
CA ALA A 206 -11.88 -7.45 -5.82
C ALA A 206 -12.00 -6.01 -6.31
N ALA A 207 -11.35 -5.07 -5.63
CA ALA A 207 -11.44 -3.66 -6.00
C ALA A 207 -10.78 -3.35 -7.34
N VAL A 208 -9.56 -3.84 -7.58
CA VAL A 208 -8.82 -3.57 -8.81
C VAL A 208 -9.52 -4.18 -10.02
N CYS A 209 -9.88 -5.47 -9.94
CA CYS A 209 -10.54 -6.15 -11.04
C CYS A 209 -11.93 -5.56 -11.32
N ALA A 210 -12.75 -5.34 -10.27
CA ALA A 210 -14.08 -4.73 -10.46
C ALA A 210 -13.99 -3.32 -11.03
N SER A 211 -13.05 -2.52 -10.56
CA SER A 211 -12.89 -1.14 -11.03
C SER A 211 -12.39 -1.09 -12.47
N GLY A 212 -11.35 -1.85 -12.81
CA GLY A 212 -10.83 -1.91 -14.17
C GLY A 212 -11.86 -2.41 -15.18
N CYS A 213 -12.51 -3.55 -14.90
CA CYS A 213 -13.57 -4.10 -15.74
C CYS A 213 -14.78 -3.15 -15.80
N GLY A 214 -15.17 -2.54 -14.68
CA GLY A 214 -16.29 -1.59 -14.61
C GLY A 214 -16.06 -0.32 -15.43
N ILE A 215 -14.86 0.26 -15.37
CA ILE A 215 -14.48 1.43 -16.19
C ILE A 215 -14.47 1.05 -17.68
N ALA A 216 -13.91 -0.11 -18.03
CA ALA A 216 -13.93 -0.59 -19.41
C ALA A 216 -15.37 -0.78 -19.92
N ALA A 217 -16.26 -1.37 -19.11
CA ALA A 217 -17.67 -1.54 -19.43
C ALA A 217 -18.41 -0.21 -19.59
N LEU A 218 -18.19 0.78 -18.69
CA LEU A 218 -18.74 2.13 -18.80
C LEU A 218 -18.36 2.80 -20.12
N LEU A 219 -17.12 2.62 -20.55
CA LEU A 219 -16.57 3.30 -21.72
C LEU A 219 -16.87 2.58 -23.05
N LEU A 220 -16.93 1.26 -23.06
CA LEU A 220 -16.93 0.48 -24.31
C LEU A 220 -18.24 -0.26 -24.58
N THR A 221 -19.05 -0.61 -23.59
CA THR A 221 -20.36 -1.23 -23.81
C THR A 221 -21.35 -0.19 -24.31
N GLU A 222 -21.99 -0.44 -25.45
CA GLU A 222 -22.93 0.52 -26.08
C GLU A 222 -24.35 0.37 -25.52
N ASP A 223 -24.80 -0.87 -25.32
CA ASP A 223 -26.14 -1.17 -24.80
C ASP A 223 -26.29 -0.76 -23.33
N SER A 224 -27.24 0.15 -23.04
CA SER A 224 -27.48 0.66 -21.69
C SER A 224 -27.95 -0.41 -20.71
N GLN A 225 -28.69 -1.44 -21.17
CA GLN A 225 -29.13 -2.54 -20.32
C GLN A 225 -27.96 -3.46 -19.94
N GLY A 226 -27.15 -3.86 -20.92
CA GLY A 226 -25.94 -4.65 -20.67
C GLY A 226 -24.98 -3.91 -19.75
N LYS A 227 -24.75 -2.64 -19.99
CA LYS A 227 -23.93 -1.77 -19.14
C LYS A 227 -24.44 -1.75 -17.69
N ALA A 228 -25.74 -1.54 -17.48
CA ALA A 228 -26.34 -1.53 -16.14
C ALA A 228 -26.13 -2.87 -15.40
N VAL A 229 -26.28 -4.01 -16.11
CA VAL A 229 -26.00 -5.34 -15.55
C VAL A 229 -24.54 -5.52 -15.19
N ALA A 230 -23.63 -5.07 -16.04
CA ALA A 230 -22.18 -5.12 -15.78
C ALA A 230 -21.82 -4.29 -14.53
N ILE A 231 -22.34 -3.07 -14.42
CA ILE A 231 -22.08 -2.20 -13.26
C ILE A 231 -22.67 -2.78 -11.97
N GLU A 232 -23.90 -3.30 -11.99
CA GLU A 232 -24.49 -3.98 -10.82
C GLU A 232 -23.62 -5.14 -10.33
N LYS A 233 -23.07 -5.96 -11.26
CA LYS A 233 -22.14 -7.04 -10.92
C LYS A 233 -20.90 -6.49 -10.23
N MET A 234 -20.28 -5.44 -10.75
CA MET A 234 -19.08 -4.84 -10.16
C MET A 234 -19.37 -4.21 -8.80
N LEU A 235 -20.52 -3.57 -8.61
CA LEU A 235 -20.94 -3.07 -7.30
C LEU A 235 -21.08 -4.20 -6.27
N GLY A 236 -21.58 -5.36 -6.67
CA GLY A 236 -21.62 -6.54 -5.82
C GLY A 236 -20.25 -7.07 -5.42
N THR A 237 -19.26 -7.03 -6.33
CA THR A 237 -17.87 -7.36 -6.03
C THR A 237 -17.24 -6.33 -5.07
N LEU A 238 -17.54 -5.06 -5.26
CA LEU A 238 -17.03 -3.99 -4.39
C LEU A 238 -17.66 -4.04 -2.97
N ASP A 239 -18.83 -4.62 -2.81
CA ASP A 239 -19.40 -4.89 -1.48
C ASP A 239 -18.49 -5.85 -0.69
N TYR A 240 -18.00 -6.95 -1.30
CA TYR A 240 -17.03 -7.86 -0.67
C TYR A 240 -15.71 -7.15 -0.33
N PHE A 241 -15.18 -6.34 -1.24
CA PHE A 241 -13.99 -5.55 -0.95
C PHE A 241 -14.15 -4.66 0.28
N LEU A 242 -15.30 -3.99 0.41
CA LEU A 242 -15.59 -3.13 1.57
C LEU A 242 -15.83 -3.94 2.86
N GLU A 243 -16.26 -5.20 2.77
CA GLU A 243 -16.36 -6.11 3.93
C GLU A 243 -14.98 -6.43 4.53
N GLY A 244 -13.91 -6.47 3.71
CA GLY A 244 -12.54 -6.67 4.16
C GLY A 244 -11.96 -5.55 5.03
N TYR A 245 -12.61 -4.39 5.07
CA TYR A 245 -12.25 -3.30 5.98
C TYR A 245 -13.11 -3.34 7.24
N GLY A 246 -12.50 -3.00 8.37
CA GLY A 246 -13.22 -2.70 9.59
C GLY A 246 -13.99 -1.38 9.50
N GLU A 247 -14.84 -1.11 10.50
CA GLU A 247 -15.56 0.18 10.62
C GLU A 247 -14.61 1.36 10.91
N ASP A 248 -13.40 1.07 11.39
CA ASP A 248 -12.33 2.03 11.60
C ASP A 248 -11.55 2.39 10.32
N GLY A 249 -11.87 1.75 9.19
CA GLY A 249 -11.24 1.98 7.90
C GLY A 249 -9.81 1.47 7.75
N GLY A 250 -9.32 0.70 8.72
CA GLY A 250 -7.97 0.13 8.69
C GLY A 250 -7.77 -0.86 7.57
N CYS A 251 -6.65 -0.76 6.83
CA CYS A 251 -6.25 -1.72 5.81
C CYS A 251 -5.27 -2.74 6.41
N PRO A 252 -5.65 -4.02 6.59
CA PRO A 252 -4.76 -5.02 7.18
C PRO A 252 -3.54 -5.34 6.31
N GLU A 253 -3.63 -5.12 5.01
CA GLU A 253 -2.55 -5.33 4.04
C GLU A 253 -1.51 -4.19 4.04
N GLY A 254 -1.80 -3.07 4.71
CA GLY A 254 -0.94 -1.89 4.77
C GLY A 254 -1.22 -0.83 3.71
N VAL A 255 -0.43 0.27 3.75
CA VAL A 255 -0.70 1.47 2.96
C VAL A 255 -0.51 1.27 1.45
N GLY A 256 0.42 0.43 1.02
CA GLY A 256 0.64 0.12 -0.39
C GLY A 256 -0.61 -0.54 -1.02
N TYR A 257 -1.18 -1.52 -0.35
CA TYR A 257 -2.41 -2.19 -0.79
C TYR A 257 -3.66 -1.32 -0.64
N TRP A 258 -3.68 -0.41 0.34
CA TRP A 258 -4.72 0.62 0.41
C TRP A 258 -4.70 1.52 -0.83
N VAL A 259 -3.54 1.99 -1.27
CA VAL A 259 -3.41 2.73 -2.54
C VAL A 259 -3.91 1.89 -3.71
N TYR A 260 -3.50 0.62 -3.76
CA TYR A 260 -3.84 -0.25 -4.87
C TYR A 260 -5.34 -0.59 -4.90
N GLY A 261 -5.90 -1.11 -3.80
CA GLY A 261 -7.31 -1.49 -3.74
C GLY A 261 -8.25 -0.28 -3.69
N PHE A 262 -8.11 0.55 -2.66
CA PHE A 262 -9.02 1.66 -2.45
C PHE A 262 -8.84 2.78 -3.49
N GLY A 263 -7.62 2.98 -4.00
CA GLY A 263 -7.40 3.92 -5.10
C GLY A 263 -8.20 3.55 -6.35
N TYR A 264 -8.20 2.27 -6.77
CA TYR A 264 -9.00 1.82 -7.91
C TYR A 264 -10.50 1.90 -7.64
N PHE A 265 -10.95 1.60 -6.43
CA PHE A 265 -12.34 1.84 -6.01
C PHE A 265 -12.75 3.30 -6.23
N ILE A 266 -11.91 4.27 -5.82
CA ILE A 266 -12.15 5.70 -6.00
C ILE A 266 -12.18 6.08 -7.49
N TYR A 267 -11.27 5.52 -8.31
CA TYR A 267 -11.25 5.79 -9.76
C TYR A 267 -12.54 5.32 -10.44
N PHE A 268 -13.03 4.14 -10.09
CA PHE A 268 -14.30 3.64 -10.60
C PHE A 268 -15.48 4.47 -10.09
N ALA A 269 -15.52 4.80 -8.80
CA ALA A 269 -16.61 5.59 -8.21
C ALA A 269 -16.75 6.97 -8.87
N ASP A 270 -15.62 7.64 -9.16
CA ASP A 270 -15.62 8.93 -9.85
C ASP A 270 -16.11 8.81 -11.31
N MET A 271 -15.65 7.77 -12.03
CA MET A 271 -16.11 7.49 -13.39
C MET A 271 -17.61 7.17 -13.43
N LEU A 272 -18.10 6.34 -12.51
CA LEU A 272 -19.53 6.00 -12.41
C LEU A 272 -20.38 7.23 -12.11
N ARG A 273 -19.92 8.09 -11.19
CA ARG A 273 -20.56 9.36 -10.87
C ARG A 273 -20.65 10.27 -12.09
N ALA A 274 -19.53 10.44 -12.81
CA ALA A 274 -19.47 11.27 -14.01
C ALA A 274 -20.40 10.75 -15.13
N PHE A 275 -20.38 9.42 -15.38
CA PHE A 275 -21.17 8.79 -16.46
C PHE A 275 -22.66 8.66 -16.13
N SER A 276 -23.06 8.78 -14.88
CA SER A 276 -24.46 8.87 -14.44
C SER A 276 -24.98 10.31 -14.32
N GLY A 277 -24.22 11.32 -14.73
CA GLY A 277 -24.59 12.73 -14.56
C GLY A 277 -24.75 13.11 -13.08
N GLU A 278 -23.85 12.65 -12.21
CA GLU A 278 -23.83 12.85 -10.75
C GLU A 278 -24.96 12.10 -9.99
N ALA A 279 -25.76 11.28 -10.68
CA ALA A 279 -26.91 10.59 -10.07
C ALA A 279 -26.52 9.40 -9.20
N VAL A 280 -25.41 8.71 -9.52
CA VAL A 280 -24.89 7.58 -8.78
C VAL A 280 -23.64 7.99 -8.02
N ASN A 281 -23.75 8.10 -6.70
CA ASN A 281 -22.62 8.38 -5.81
C ASN A 281 -22.51 7.27 -4.78
N ILE A 282 -21.43 6.47 -4.86
CA ILE A 282 -21.15 5.35 -3.96
C ILE A 282 -20.19 5.72 -2.82
N LEU A 283 -19.77 7.00 -2.72
CA LEU A 283 -18.75 7.47 -1.75
C LEU A 283 -19.36 8.13 -0.50
N THR A 284 -20.63 7.87 -0.18
CA THR A 284 -21.37 8.63 0.83
C THR A 284 -21.37 8.02 2.24
N SER A 285 -20.84 6.81 2.44
CA SER A 285 -20.85 6.16 3.74
C SER A 285 -19.73 6.66 4.65
N GLU A 286 -19.98 6.69 5.96
CA GLU A 286 -18.99 7.01 7.00
C GLU A 286 -17.78 6.08 6.92
N LYS A 287 -18.01 4.77 6.73
CA LYS A 287 -16.96 3.77 6.56
C LYS A 287 -15.98 4.11 5.42
N ILE A 288 -16.49 4.58 4.27
CA ILE A 288 -15.63 5.04 3.16
C ILE A 288 -14.80 6.25 3.58
N GLY A 289 -15.37 7.15 4.39
CA GLY A 289 -14.63 8.27 4.97
C GLY A 289 -13.49 7.82 5.90
N GLU A 290 -13.73 6.80 6.72
CA GLU A 290 -12.72 6.21 7.60
C GLU A 290 -11.61 5.49 6.79
N ILE A 291 -11.97 4.72 5.75
CA ILE A 291 -10.99 4.09 4.84
C ILE A 291 -10.13 5.17 4.16
N ALA A 292 -10.74 6.27 3.71
CA ALA A 292 -10.01 7.37 3.08
C ALA A 292 -9.00 8.06 4.01
N ALA A 293 -9.20 8.01 5.33
CA ALA A 293 -8.30 8.58 6.33
C ALA A 293 -7.12 7.65 6.69
N PHE A 294 -7.16 6.38 6.30
CA PHE A 294 -6.19 5.37 6.76
C PHE A 294 -4.73 5.77 6.52
N ALA A 295 -4.39 6.22 5.31
CA ALA A 295 -3.01 6.58 4.99
C ALA A 295 -2.45 7.68 5.90
N GLU A 296 -3.26 8.67 6.27
CA GLU A 296 -2.84 9.72 7.23
C GLU A 296 -2.66 9.17 8.63
N ARG A 297 -3.51 8.24 9.05
CA ARG A 297 -3.43 7.62 10.39
C ARG A 297 -2.17 6.80 10.58
N VAL A 298 -1.67 6.14 9.53
CA VAL A 298 -0.46 5.30 9.60
C VAL A 298 0.81 6.01 9.15
N HIS A 299 0.73 7.29 8.73
CA HIS A 299 1.88 8.11 8.38
C HIS A 299 2.66 8.49 9.64
N LEU A 300 3.98 8.32 9.62
CA LEU A 300 4.89 8.66 10.73
C LEU A 300 5.55 10.01 10.53
N SER A 301 6.28 10.22 9.44
CA SER A 301 6.75 11.52 8.93
C SER A 301 7.39 11.36 7.54
N ASP A 302 7.50 12.45 6.78
CA ASP A 302 8.30 12.56 5.53
C ASP A 302 8.04 11.43 4.49
N GLY A 303 6.80 10.89 4.43
CA GLY A 303 6.45 9.78 3.55
C GLY A 303 6.86 8.41 4.05
N ILE A 304 7.22 8.31 5.34
CA ILE A 304 7.44 7.06 6.06
C ILE A 304 6.15 6.66 6.76
N PHE A 305 5.77 5.40 6.65
CA PHE A 305 4.54 4.83 7.19
C PHE A 305 4.82 3.68 8.17
N ALA A 306 3.86 3.38 9.02
CA ALA A 306 3.85 2.10 9.73
C ALA A 306 3.57 1.00 8.70
N ASN A 307 4.62 0.25 8.36
CA ASN A 307 4.65 -0.67 7.23
C ASN A 307 4.47 -2.13 7.64
N TYR A 308 3.50 -2.40 8.50
CA TYR A 308 3.15 -3.77 8.85
C TYR A 308 2.64 -4.56 7.64
N SER A 309 2.75 -5.88 7.69
CA SER A 309 2.42 -6.78 6.57
C SER A 309 3.34 -6.57 5.34
N ASP A 310 2.91 -6.94 4.15
CA ASP A 310 3.70 -6.76 2.92
C ASP A 310 3.67 -5.31 2.40
N SER A 311 3.93 -4.34 3.29
CA SER A 311 3.95 -2.91 2.96
C SER A 311 5.38 -2.35 3.00
N SER A 312 5.68 -1.38 2.14
CA SER A 312 6.93 -0.64 2.17
C SER A 312 6.90 0.44 3.27
N GLU A 313 8.04 0.74 3.90
CA GLU A 313 8.13 1.87 4.85
C GLU A 313 8.01 3.23 4.13
N THR A 314 8.44 3.31 2.88
CA THR A 314 8.33 4.50 2.04
C THR A 314 7.32 4.27 0.94
N GLU A 315 6.20 4.97 1.00
CA GLU A 315 5.19 4.94 -0.05
C GLU A 315 5.03 6.30 -0.72
N ARG A 316 5.00 6.27 -2.04
CA ARG A 316 4.72 7.44 -2.87
C ARG A 316 3.24 7.44 -3.25
N LEU A 317 2.43 8.06 -2.40
CA LEU A 317 0.98 8.10 -2.64
C LEU A 317 0.66 8.92 -3.89
N PRO A 318 -0.22 8.42 -4.79
CA PRO A 318 -0.65 9.18 -5.96
C PRO A 318 -1.28 10.50 -5.55
N SER A 319 -0.64 11.61 -5.91
CA SER A 319 -1.09 12.97 -5.51
C SER A 319 -2.51 13.29 -5.98
N GLY A 320 -2.90 12.75 -7.12
CA GLY A 320 -4.26 12.88 -7.63
C GLY A 320 -5.28 12.17 -6.76
N LEU A 321 -4.99 10.93 -6.30
CA LEU A 321 -5.85 10.20 -5.37
C LEU A 321 -6.03 10.97 -4.07
N VAL A 322 -4.93 11.39 -3.43
CA VAL A 322 -4.97 12.14 -2.16
C VAL A 322 -5.74 13.46 -2.32
N SER A 323 -5.54 14.17 -3.44
CA SER A 323 -6.29 15.41 -3.72
C SER A 323 -7.79 15.16 -3.84
N ASN A 324 -8.20 14.15 -4.61
CA ASN A 324 -9.60 13.79 -4.79
C ASN A 324 -10.28 13.42 -3.46
N LEU A 325 -9.62 12.60 -2.64
CA LEU A 325 -10.12 12.22 -1.32
C LEU A 325 -10.30 13.41 -0.38
N ASN A 326 -9.37 14.37 -0.41
CA ASN A 326 -9.47 15.58 0.42
C ASN A 326 -10.57 16.52 -0.06
N ASP A 327 -10.73 16.66 -1.37
CA ASP A 327 -11.83 17.46 -1.95
C ASP A 327 -13.19 16.83 -1.59
N LEU A 328 -13.33 15.49 -1.66
CA LEU A 328 -14.54 14.77 -1.25
C LEU A 328 -14.88 14.96 0.24
N GLN A 329 -13.86 15.02 1.09
CA GLN A 329 -14.01 15.18 2.55
C GLN A 329 -14.03 16.63 3.01
N GLY A 330 -13.80 17.60 2.12
CA GLY A 330 -13.71 19.02 2.44
C GLY A 330 -12.57 19.36 3.41
N ARG A 331 -11.47 18.62 3.37
CA ARG A 331 -10.31 18.78 4.25
C ARG A 331 -8.99 18.90 3.49
N ARG A 332 -7.91 19.14 4.23
CA ARG A 332 -6.53 19.13 3.71
C ARG A 332 -5.77 17.97 4.32
N SER A 333 -4.88 17.35 3.55
CA SER A 333 -4.06 16.24 4.03
C SER A 333 -2.87 16.70 4.86
N ALA A 334 -2.51 15.88 5.86
CA ALA A 334 -1.26 15.95 6.58
C ALA A 334 -0.09 15.30 5.82
N LEU A 335 -0.37 14.49 4.80
CA LEU A 335 0.63 13.79 4.00
C LEU A 335 1.52 14.76 3.23
N PRO A 336 2.79 14.40 2.97
CA PRO A 336 3.69 15.22 2.17
C PRO A 336 3.18 15.31 0.73
N PHE A 337 3.25 16.51 0.16
CA PHE A 337 2.91 16.73 -1.24
C PHE A 337 4.06 16.30 -2.14
N HIS A 338 3.78 15.37 -3.05
CA HIS A 338 4.71 14.93 -4.09
C HIS A 338 3.91 14.46 -5.31
N VAL A 339 4.35 14.87 -6.50
CA VAL A 339 3.82 14.33 -7.77
C VAL A 339 4.83 13.30 -8.26
N SER A 340 4.48 12.03 -8.12
CA SER A 340 5.37 10.94 -8.52
C SER A 340 5.68 10.95 -10.01
N GLY A 341 6.94 10.70 -10.36
CA GLY A 341 7.38 10.44 -11.73
C GLY A 341 6.77 9.14 -12.28
N LEU A 342 6.75 9.01 -13.60
CA LEU A 342 6.23 7.81 -14.28
C LEU A 342 6.99 6.54 -13.88
N LEU A 343 8.28 6.66 -13.58
CA LEU A 343 9.19 5.55 -13.30
C LEU A 343 9.32 5.23 -11.81
N GLU A 344 8.70 6.03 -10.93
CA GLU A 344 8.69 5.75 -9.49
C GLU A 344 7.76 4.58 -9.12
N ASP A 345 6.66 4.36 -9.86
CA ASP A 345 5.85 3.13 -9.73
C ASP A 345 6.49 2.02 -10.58
N PRO A 346 6.99 0.92 -9.99
CA PRO A 346 7.57 -0.19 -10.73
C PRO A 346 6.61 -0.79 -11.77
N CYS A 347 5.31 -0.81 -11.47
CA CYS A 347 4.27 -1.30 -12.37
C CYS A 347 3.81 -0.25 -13.40
N ARG A 348 4.26 1.01 -13.26
CA ARG A 348 3.96 2.12 -14.19
C ARG A 348 2.47 2.26 -14.48
N ARG A 349 1.64 2.20 -13.45
CA ARG A 349 0.18 2.13 -13.54
C ARG A 349 -0.42 3.36 -14.19
N TRP A 350 -1.03 3.15 -15.33
CA TRP A 350 -1.77 4.16 -16.08
C TRP A 350 -2.77 4.94 -15.23
N ALA A 351 -3.55 4.21 -14.42
CA ALA A 351 -4.62 4.82 -13.61
C ALA A 351 -4.08 5.86 -12.63
N HIS A 352 -2.93 5.60 -11.99
CA HIS A 352 -2.29 6.54 -11.07
C HIS A 352 -1.72 7.75 -11.80
N VAL A 353 -0.97 7.52 -12.88
CA VAL A 353 -0.30 8.59 -13.63
C VAL A 353 -1.31 9.56 -14.24
N LEU A 354 -2.38 9.04 -14.85
CA LEU A 354 -3.43 9.87 -15.41
C LEU A 354 -4.08 10.74 -14.32
N ARG A 355 -4.47 10.14 -13.17
CA ARG A 355 -5.10 10.89 -12.07
C ARG A 355 -4.14 11.89 -11.42
N ASN A 356 -2.84 11.58 -11.34
CA ASN A 356 -1.86 12.56 -10.89
C ASN A 356 -1.85 13.81 -11.77
N LEU A 357 -2.02 13.66 -13.08
CA LEU A 357 -2.06 14.81 -14.00
C LEU A 357 -3.40 15.56 -13.97
N VAL A 358 -4.54 14.86 -13.81
CA VAL A 358 -5.86 15.50 -13.95
C VAL A 358 -6.49 15.92 -12.63
N TRP A 359 -6.15 15.29 -11.50
CA TRP A 359 -6.79 15.54 -10.20
C TRP A 359 -5.90 16.26 -9.19
N THR A 360 -4.58 16.29 -9.36
CA THR A 360 -3.69 16.89 -8.34
C THR A 360 -4.02 18.35 -8.09
N ASN A 361 -4.26 18.65 -6.81
CA ASN A 361 -4.48 19.97 -6.26
C ASN A 361 -3.46 20.21 -5.12
N PRO A 362 -2.39 20.99 -5.33
CA PRO A 362 -1.40 21.25 -4.28
C PRO A 362 -1.98 21.89 -3.01
N LEU A 363 -3.13 22.58 -3.12
CA LEU A 363 -3.81 23.21 -1.98
C LEU A 363 -4.52 22.20 -1.08
N ALA A 364 -4.71 20.96 -1.53
CA ALA A 364 -5.29 19.89 -0.74
C ALA A 364 -4.35 19.34 0.36
N PHE A 365 -3.12 19.84 0.45
CA PHE A 365 -2.07 19.40 1.38
C PHE A 365 -1.73 20.47 2.42
N GLY A 366 -1.04 20.09 3.50
CA GLY A 366 -0.48 21.00 4.50
C GLY A 366 -1.37 21.22 5.72
N SER A 367 -2.09 20.19 6.20
CA SER A 367 -2.72 20.18 7.53
C SER A 367 -1.74 19.66 8.60
N GLY A 368 -2.14 19.70 9.88
CA GLY A 368 -1.40 19.07 10.97
C GLY A 368 -1.79 17.61 11.15
N GLU A 369 -0.85 16.78 11.60
CA GLU A 369 -1.08 15.38 11.95
C GLU A 369 -1.71 15.26 13.35
N ALA A 370 -2.52 14.22 13.56
CA ALA A 370 -3.00 13.84 14.87
C ALA A 370 -1.84 13.35 15.76
N ALA A 371 -1.91 13.66 17.06
CA ALA A 371 -0.89 13.20 18.01
C ALA A 371 -0.98 11.70 18.29
N VAL A 372 -2.19 11.15 18.26
CA VAL A 372 -2.47 9.73 18.45
C VAL A 372 -3.55 9.31 17.49
N ASP A 373 -3.33 8.17 16.83
CA ASP A 373 -4.33 7.44 16.07
C ASP A 373 -4.41 6.01 16.61
N TYR A 374 -5.62 5.51 16.76
CA TYR A 374 -5.88 4.13 17.13
C TYR A 374 -6.92 3.52 16.18
N LEU A 375 -6.59 2.35 15.65
CA LEU A 375 -7.43 1.56 14.75
C LEU A 375 -7.88 0.31 15.53
N PRO A 376 -9.06 0.35 16.19
CA PRO A 376 -9.46 -0.66 17.16
C PRO A 376 -9.65 -2.06 16.56
N GLN A 377 -10.05 -2.17 15.30
CA GLN A 377 -10.27 -3.47 14.65
C GLN A 377 -8.96 -4.10 14.16
N LEU A 378 -7.98 -3.30 13.73
CA LEU A 378 -6.63 -3.77 13.48
C LEU A 378 -5.80 -3.91 14.77
N GLY A 379 -6.21 -3.26 15.84
CA GLY A 379 -5.40 -3.16 17.06
C GLY A 379 -4.11 -2.36 16.87
N TRP A 380 -4.04 -1.49 15.86
CA TRP A 380 -2.85 -0.68 15.59
C TRP A 380 -2.93 0.66 16.30
N MET A 381 -1.82 1.10 16.88
CA MET A 381 -1.70 2.42 17.52
C MET A 381 -0.50 3.17 16.97
N MET A 382 -0.70 4.44 16.65
CA MET A 382 0.34 5.39 16.27
C MET A 382 0.34 6.56 17.26
N CYS A 383 1.53 6.93 17.76
CA CYS A 383 1.74 8.11 18.59
C CYS A 383 2.80 8.99 17.94
N ARG A 384 2.56 10.30 17.87
CA ARG A 384 3.45 11.28 17.25
C ARG A 384 3.69 12.46 18.17
N SER A 385 4.90 12.98 18.16
CA SER A 385 5.25 14.21 18.90
C SER A 385 6.29 15.01 18.11
N ARG A 386 6.21 16.33 18.19
CA ARG A 386 7.25 17.22 17.66
C ARG A 386 8.09 17.76 18.79
N SER A 387 9.42 17.58 18.72
CA SER A 387 10.34 18.22 19.67
C SER A 387 10.37 19.73 19.44
N SER A 388 10.44 20.54 20.51
CA SER A 388 10.65 21.97 20.35
C SER A 388 12.11 22.23 19.98
N SER A 389 12.38 22.87 18.83
CA SER A 389 13.72 23.38 18.54
C SER A 389 14.06 24.51 19.49
N ARG A 390 14.78 24.24 20.57
CA ARG A 390 15.52 25.32 21.24
C ARG A 390 16.71 25.66 20.35
N SER A 391 16.68 26.85 19.75
CA SER A 391 17.90 27.49 19.27
C SER A 391 18.83 27.70 20.47
N SER A 392 19.77 26.78 20.69
CA SER A 392 20.87 27.00 21.59
C SER A 392 21.75 28.10 21.00
N SER A 393 21.47 29.35 21.40
CA SER A 393 22.38 30.46 21.16
C SER A 393 23.59 30.29 22.08
N HIS A 394 24.52 29.43 21.70
CA HIS A 394 25.89 29.55 22.15
C HIS A 394 26.57 30.56 21.24
N SER A 395 26.70 31.77 21.74
CA SER A 395 27.53 32.80 21.15
C SER A 395 29.02 32.38 21.20
N SER A 396 29.49 31.79 20.10
CA SER A 396 30.92 31.79 19.79
C SER A 396 31.14 32.77 18.64
N SER A 397 31.82 33.84 18.96
CA SER A 397 32.35 34.85 18.03
C SER A 397 33.21 34.19 16.96
N HIS A 398 32.95 34.51 15.72
CA HIS A 398 33.66 34.42 14.45
C HIS A 398 32.99 33.53 13.39
N GLY A 399 32.46 34.21 12.39
CA GLY A 399 32.32 33.67 11.05
C GLY A 399 30.91 33.34 10.56
N ARG A 400 30.35 34.21 9.70
CA ARG A 400 29.26 34.06 8.72
C ARG A 400 28.18 33.05 9.04
N ALA A 401 27.11 33.55 9.62
CA ALA A 401 25.84 32.80 9.80
C ALA A 401 25.12 32.65 8.46
N ALA A 402 25.06 31.43 7.96
CA ALA A 402 23.98 31.02 7.06
C ALA A 402 22.69 30.99 7.88
N ARG A 403 21.71 31.85 7.55
CA ARG A 403 20.35 31.79 8.13
C ARG A 403 19.66 30.56 7.60
N THR A 404 19.70 29.45 8.33
CA THR A 404 18.73 28.36 8.16
C THR A 404 17.36 28.84 8.62
N LYS A 405 16.33 28.62 7.81
CA LYS A 405 14.91 28.83 8.18
C LYS A 405 14.65 28.12 9.50
N ALA A 406 13.87 28.75 10.38
CA ALA A 406 13.41 28.14 11.64
C ALA A 406 12.82 26.76 11.33
N GLY A 407 13.54 25.70 11.69
CA GLY A 407 13.12 24.32 11.46
C GLY A 407 11.95 23.99 12.41
N SER A 408 10.91 23.36 11.87
CA SER A 408 9.98 22.56 12.66
C SER A 408 10.80 21.58 13.51
N GLY A 409 10.48 21.44 14.83
CA GLY A 409 11.18 20.47 15.69
C GLY A 409 11.10 19.05 15.11
N ALA A 410 12.09 18.22 15.45
CA ALA A 410 12.18 16.83 14.98
C ALA A 410 10.89 16.05 15.31
N MET A 411 10.39 15.28 14.33
CA MET A 411 9.24 14.40 14.52
C MET A 411 9.70 13.09 15.17
N LEU A 412 9.09 12.74 16.29
CA LEU A 412 9.27 11.45 16.94
C LEU A 412 7.95 10.68 16.89
N ALA A 413 7.99 9.42 16.50
CA ALA A 413 6.79 8.60 16.47
C ALA A 413 7.05 7.17 16.95
N PHE A 414 5.97 6.54 17.39
CA PHE A 414 5.89 5.16 17.79
C PHE A 414 4.64 4.53 17.19
N SER A 415 4.74 3.32 16.71
CA SER A 415 3.57 2.51 16.36
C SER A 415 3.67 1.11 16.93
N ALA A 416 2.52 0.49 17.25
CA ALA A 416 2.40 -0.88 17.73
C ALA A 416 1.31 -1.63 16.98
N LYS A 417 1.52 -2.94 16.74
CA LYS A 417 0.64 -3.83 16.00
C LYS A 417 -0.09 -4.83 16.90
N GLY A 418 -1.41 -4.89 16.76
CA GLY A 418 -2.28 -5.96 17.23
C GLY A 418 -2.80 -6.84 16.10
N GLY A 419 -4.10 -7.17 16.09
CA GLY A 419 -4.74 -7.96 15.04
C GLY A 419 -4.57 -9.48 15.21
N HIS A 420 -4.44 -10.22 14.11
CA HIS A 420 -4.27 -11.67 14.12
C HIS A 420 -3.38 -12.18 12.98
N ASN A 421 -2.76 -13.37 13.15
CA ASN A 421 -1.83 -13.94 12.17
C ASN A 421 -2.54 -14.69 11.01
N ASN A 422 -3.65 -14.16 10.51
CA ASN A 422 -4.39 -14.66 9.34
C ASN A 422 -4.99 -13.53 8.49
N GLU A 423 -4.45 -12.34 8.62
CA GLU A 423 -4.80 -11.22 7.74
C GLU A 423 -4.18 -11.46 6.35
N PRO A 424 -4.78 -10.93 5.27
CA PRO A 424 -4.14 -10.95 3.97
C PRO A 424 -2.72 -10.35 4.05
N HIS A 425 -1.75 -10.99 3.40
CA HIS A 425 -0.34 -10.56 3.41
C HIS A 425 0.31 -10.42 4.81
N ASN A 426 -0.23 -11.08 5.84
CA ASN A 426 0.25 -10.96 7.21
C ASN A 426 1.66 -11.48 7.42
N HIS A 427 2.30 -10.94 8.49
CA HIS A 427 3.47 -11.50 9.14
C HIS A 427 3.09 -12.03 10.53
N ASN A 428 3.91 -12.92 11.10
CA ASN A 428 3.70 -13.46 12.46
C ASN A 428 4.39 -12.52 13.48
N ASP A 429 3.80 -11.36 13.74
CA ASP A 429 4.45 -10.21 14.36
C ASP A 429 3.56 -9.46 15.37
N LEU A 430 2.58 -10.14 15.98
CA LEU A 430 1.69 -9.52 16.98
C LEU A 430 2.49 -8.98 18.17
N GLY A 431 2.22 -7.71 18.51
CA GLY A 431 2.99 -6.98 19.51
C GLY A 431 4.31 -6.40 18.99
N HIS A 432 4.57 -6.47 17.68
CA HIS A 432 5.67 -5.74 17.04
C HIS A 432 5.45 -4.23 17.12
N PHE A 433 6.54 -3.47 17.02
CA PHE A 433 6.50 -2.02 17.09
C PHE A 433 7.60 -1.37 16.25
N ILE A 434 7.33 -0.14 15.81
CA ILE A 434 8.27 0.73 15.09
C ILE A 434 8.59 1.94 15.96
N LEU A 435 9.86 2.32 16.01
CA LEU A 435 10.33 3.55 16.64
C LEU A 435 10.97 4.44 15.60
N HIS A 436 10.34 5.61 15.39
CA HIS A 436 10.65 6.53 14.32
C HIS A 436 11.20 7.86 14.84
N GLY A 437 12.17 8.42 14.14
CA GLY A 437 12.71 9.75 14.44
C GLY A 437 13.11 10.49 13.17
N ASP A 438 12.44 11.60 12.89
CA ASP A 438 12.78 12.59 11.86
C ASP A 438 13.04 12.00 10.45
N GLY A 439 12.12 11.12 10.00
CA GLY A 439 12.20 10.46 8.69
C GLY A 439 13.03 9.19 8.66
N GLU A 440 13.35 8.59 9.83
CA GLU A 440 14.12 7.33 9.92
C GLU A 440 13.47 6.36 10.92
N ASN A 441 13.25 5.10 10.53
CA ASN A 441 12.83 4.05 11.45
C ASN A 441 14.06 3.45 12.16
N LEU A 442 14.30 3.90 13.41
CA LEU A 442 15.44 3.45 14.23
C LEU A 442 15.27 2.01 14.70
N LEU A 443 14.06 1.60 15.08
CA LEU A 443 13.61 0.22 15.14
C LEU A 443 12.52 0.08 14.09
N CYS A 444 12.62 -0.93 13.20
CA CYS A 444 11.86 -0.99 11.97
C CYS A 444 11.12 -2.32 11.78
N ASP A 445 10.10 -2.30 10.94
CA ASP A 445 9.62 -3.49 10.23
C ASP A 445 10.43 -3.66 8.92
N LEU A 446 10.66 -4.90 8.51
CA LEU A 446 11.38 -5.19 7.26
C LEU A 446 10.48 -5.04 6.03
N GLY A 447 9.16 -5.05 6.23
CA GLY A 447 8.16 -5.01 5.18
C GLY A 447 8.15 -6.25 4.29
N ALA A 448 7.65 -6.11 3.06
CA ALA A 448 7.58 -7.18 2.09
C ALA A 448 8.97 -7.74 1.73
N GLY A 449 9.06 -9.05 1.61
CA GLY A 449 10.22 -9.72 1.02
C GLY A 449 10.07 -9.89 -0.50
N LEU A 450 11.09 -10.49 -1.13
CA LEU A 450 11.06 -10.78 -2.56
C LEU A 450 9.95 -11.79 -2.88
N TYR A 451 9.02 -11.43 -3.75
CA TYR A 451 7.92 -12.27 -4.20
C TYR A 451 8.42 -13.39 -5.12
N THR A 452 8.40 -14.59 -4.59
CA THR A 452 8.70 -15.82 -5.31
C THR A 452 7.55 -16.81 -5.11
N LYS A 453 7.54 -17.92 -5.84
CA LYS A 453 6.56 -19.01 -5.61
C LYS A 453 6.58 -19.49 -4.14
N ALA A 454 7.75 -19.55 -3.51
CA ALA A 454 7.90 -19.95 -2.12
C ALA A 454 7.23 -18.97 -1.14
N TYR A 455 7.21 -17.69 -1.45
CA TYR A 455 6.60 -16.65 -0.61
C TYR A 455 5.10 -16.85 -0.39
N PHE A 456 4.41 -17.47 -1.35
CA PHE A 456 2.98 -17.75 -1.31
C PHE A 456 2.66 -19.26 -1.16
N SER A 457 3.65 -20.08 -0.78
CA SER A 457 3.50 -21.51 -0.63
C SER A 457 3.42 -21.92 0.86
N PRO A 458 2.96 -23.13 1.20
CA PRO A 458 3.07 -23.66 2.55
C PRO A 458 4.51 -23.64 3.07
N GLY A 459 4.70 -23.20 4.31
CA GLY A 459 6.03 -23.03 4.92
C GLY A 459 6.63 -21.63 4.74
N ARG A 460 5.84 -20.69 4.21
CA ARG A 460 6.23 -19.27 4.09
C ARG A 460 6.70 -18.64 5.41
N GLU A 461 6.28 -19.19 6.54
CA GLU A 461 6.65 -18.75 7.90
C GLU A 461 8.16 -18.91 8.20
N SER A 462 8.90 -19.65 7.36
CA SER A 462 10.36 -19.74 7.45
C SER A 462 11.09 -18.54 6.83
N ILE A 463 10.37 -17.70 6.06
CA ILE A 463 10.92 -16.48 5.45
C ILE A 463 11.03 -15.40 6.53
N VAL A 464 12.19 -14.74 6.62
CA VAL A 464 12.51 -13.83 7.72
C VAL A 464 11.50 -12.67 7.86
N ASN A 465 11.03 -12.10 6.75
CA ASN A 465 10.02 -11.04 6.76
C ASN A 465 8.69 -11.49 7.36
N ILE A 466 8.34 -12.75 7.19
CA ILE A 466 7.04 -13.30 7.62
C ILE A 466 7.14 -13.85 9.03
N SER A 467 8.31 -14.40 9.41
CA SER A 467 8.52 -15.02 10.71
C SER A 467 8.73 -14.00 11.82
N SER A 468 8.37 -14.34 13.05
CA SER A 468 8.68 -13.52 14.24
C SER A 468 10.18 -13.23 14.39
N GLY A 469 11.06 -14.04 13.77
CA GLY A 469 12.49 -13.83 13.78
C GLY A 469 12.98 -12.58 13.03
N GLY A 470 12.11 -11.95 12.21
CA GLY A 470 12.35 -10.68 11.52
C GLY A 470 11.66 -9.47 12.17
N HIS A 471 11.05 -9.63 13.34
CA HIS A 471 10.25 -8.60 14.01
C HIS A 471 10.71 -8.37 15.46
N SER A 472 10.36 -7.20 16.01
CA SER A 472 10.66 -6.83 17.41
C SER A 472 9.63 -7.44 18.37
N VAL A 473 9.63 -8.78 18.45
CA VAL A 473 8.77 -9.59 19.31
C VAL A 473 9.61 -10.69 19.98
N PRO A 474 9.22 -11.20 21.16
CA PRO A 474 10.03 -12.22 21.85
C PRO A 474 9.97 -13.60 21.19
N VAL A 475 11.01 -14.38 21.42
CA VAL A 475 11.03 -15.83 21.26
C VAL A 475 10.88 -16.44 22.66
N VAL A 476 9.90 -17.31 22.84
CA VAL A 476 9.54 -17.90 24.14
C VAL A 476 9.79 -19.40 24.13
N ASN A 477 10.69 -19.89 24.99
CA ASN A 477 11.11 -21.30 25.03
C ASN A 477 11.57 -21.85 23.66
N GLY A 478 12.26 -21.00 22.87
CA GLY A 478 12.68 -21.32 21.50
C GLY A 478 11.55 -21.33 20.47
N THR A 479 10.33 -20.89 20.83
CA THR A 479 9.15 -20.90 19.99
C THR A 479 8.81 -19.48 19.50
N MET A 480 8.54 -19.36 18.21
CA MET A 480 8.03 -18.14 17.56
C MET A 480 6.50 -18.17 17.49
N GLN A 481 5.90 -17.06 17.09
CA GLN A 481 4.44 -16.98 16.89
C GLN A 481 3.99 -17.92 15.77
N GLN A 482 2.81 -18.50 15.95
CA GLN A 482 2.15 -19.34 14.97
C GLN A 482 1.27 -18.54 14.01
N SER A 483 1.02 -19.09 12.82
CA SER A 483 0.08 -18.57 11.84
C SER A 483 -1.36 -18.91 12.21
N GLY A 484 -2.31 -18.18 11.61
CA GLY A 484 -3.75 -18.46 11.65
C GLY A 484 -4.53 -17.58 12.61
N ALA A 485 -5.85 -17.51 12.41
CA ALA A 485 -6.76 -16.59 13.11
C ALA A 485 -6.88 -16.84 14.64
N ARG A 486 -6.43 -17.98 15.13
CA ARG A 486 -6.37 -18.25 16.57
C ARG A 486 -5.21 -17.53 17.26
N ALA A 487 -4.12 -17.28 16.53
CA ALA A 487 -3.02 -16.43 16.97
C ALA A 487 -3.46 -14.97 16.83
N LYS A 488 -3.83 -14.33 17.94
CA LYS A 488 -4.36 -12.98 17.97
C LYS A 488 -3.86 -12.18 19.17
N ALA A 489 -3.77 -10.88 18.99
CA ALA A 489 -3.55 -9.93 20.07
C ALA A 489 -4.92 -9.45 20.60
N VAL A 490 -5.16 -9.62 21.90
CA VAL A 490 -6.36 -9.09 22.54
C VAL A 490 -5.99 -7.79 23.25
N VAL A 491 -6.65 -6.69 22.90
CA VAL A 491 -6.44 -5.41 23.56
C VAL A 491 -7.08 -5.47 24.96
N LEU A 492 -6.25 -5.39 26.01
CA LEU A 492 -6.70 -5.43 27.41
C LEU A 492 -6.95 -4.03 27.97
N ASP A 493 -6.13 -3.07 27.57
CA ASP A 493 -6.25 -1.68 28.03
C ASP A 493 -5.70 -0.73 26.97
N ILE A 494 -6.36 0.40 26.83
CA ILE A 494 -5.89 1.52 26.04
C ILE A 494 -6.23 2.83 26.76
N ALA A 495 -5.24 3.69 26.90
CA ALA A 495 -5.43 5.04 27.42
C ALA A 495 -4.77 6.04 26.46
N VAL A 496 -5.58 6.89 25.85
CA VAL A 496 -5.13 7.97 24.99
C VAL A 496 -5.16 9.27 25.78
N ASP A 497 -4.02 9.93 25.91
CA ASP A 497 -3.94 11.24 26.55
C ASP A 497 -4.33 12.32 25.54
N GLU A 498 -5.57 12.77 25.60
CA GLU A 498 -6.09 13.87 24.76
C GLU A 498 -5.66 15.27 25.28
N GLN A 499 -5.15 15.35 26.49
CA GLN A 499 -4.77 16.61 27.11
C GLN A 499 -3.26 16.85 27.02
N LYS A 500 -2.86 17.82 26.22
CA LYS A 500 -1.46 18.26 26.01
C LYS A 500 -0.71 18.70 27.30
N GLU A 501 -1.34 18.68 28.45
CA GLU A 501 -0.79 19.20 29.72
C GLU A 501 -0.52 18.12 30.78
N ALA A 502 -0.92 16.87 30.60
CA ALA A 502 -0.82 15.85 31.65
C ALA A 502 0.30 14.83 31.39
N ARG A 503 1.05 14.53 32.43
CA ARG A 503 2.17 13.57 32.53
C ARG A 503 1.80 12.09 32.34
N THR A 504 0.57 11.76 31.95
CA THR A 504 0.08 10.41 31.76
C THR A 504 0.13 10.07 30.27
N GLY A 505 1.23 9.44 29.83
CA GLY A 505 1.43 9.07 28.43
C GLY A 505 0.38 8.12 27.88
N THR A 506 0.29 8.05 26.55
CA THR A 506 -0.54 7.07 25.83
C THR A 506 -0.07 5.65 26.14
N ARG A 507 -1.02 4.74 26.42
CA ARG A 507 -0.74 3.34 26.76
C ARG A 507 -1.56 2.39 25.93
N LEU A 508 -0.96 1.24 25.58
CA LEU A 508 -1.62 0.10 24.98
C LEU A 508 -1.14 -1.16 25.71
N LYS A 509 -2.09 -2.03 26.09
CA LYS A 509 -1.78 -3.34 26.66
C LYS A 509 -2.44 -4.45 25.85
N LEU A 510 -1.65 -5.41 25.41
CA LEU A 510 -2.05 -6.55 24.61
C LEU A 510 -1.86 -7.85 25.40
N ASP A 511 -2.82 -8.77 25.27
CA ASP A 511 -2.63 -10.19 25.56
C ASP A 511 -2.21 -10.91 24.27
N LEU A 512 -1.04 -11.53 24.29
CA LEU A 512 -0.41 -12.19 23.16
C LEU A 512 -0.27 -13.72 23.40
N THR A 513 -0.86 -14.25 24.46
CA THR A 513 -0.72 -15.65 24.88
C THR A 513 -1.06 -16.61 23.74
N SER A 514 -2.16 -16.38 23.03
CA SER A 514 -2.61 -17.24 21.94
C SER A 514 -1.72 -17.21 20.68
N ALA A 515 -0.82 -16.24 20.58
CA ALA A 515 0.11 -16.14 19.46
C ALA A 515 1.23 -17.20 19.51
N TYR A 516 1.55 -17.68 20.71
CA TYR A 516 2.68 -18.60 20.93
C TYR A 516 2.20 -20.03 21.21
N PRO A 517 2.64 -21.04 20.43
CA PRO A 517 2.31 -22.45 20.66
C PRO A 517 3.23 -23.09 21.72
N ALA A 518 3.54 -22.37 22.80
CA ALA A 518 4.37 -22.85 23.91
C ALA A 518 3.47 -23.44 25.00
N GLU A 519 3.49 -24.77 25.18
CA GLU A 519 2.56 -25.50 26.06
C GLU A 519 2.57 -25.02 27.52
N GLU A 520 3.73 -24.60 28.03
CA GLU A 520 3.85 -24.13 29.41
C GLU A 520 3.47 -22.62 29.58
N LEU A 521 3.31 -21.86 28.50
CA LEU A 521 2.97 -20.45 28.57
C LEU A 521 1.47 -20.28 28.84
N THR A 522 1.12 -19.74 30.00
CA THR A 522 -0.28 -19.50 30.39
C THR A 522 -0.72 -18.05 30.22
N VAL A 523 0.22 -17.11 30.38
CA VAL A 523 -0.02 -15.68 30.15
C VAL A 523 1.19 -15.04 29.50
N PHE A 524 0.96 -14.29 28.43
CA PHE A 524 1.92 -13.31 27.91
C PHE A 524 1.19 -12.01 27.61
N THR A 525 1.50 -10.96 28.38
CA THR A 525 0.99 -9.61 28.07
C THR A 525 2.14 -8.66 27.80
N ARG A 526 1.97 -7.82 26.76
CA ARG A 526 2.89 -6.74 26.40
C ARG A 526 2.20 -5.39 26.60
N SER A 527 2.85 -4.48 27.31
CA SER A 527 2.36 -3.13 27.52
C SER A 527 3.34 -2.12 26.93
N PHE A 528 2.79 -1.15 26.22
CA PHE A 528 3.52 0.01 25.70
C PHE A 528 3.06 1.26 26.42
N ALA A 529 3.99 2.13 26.84
CA ALA A 529 3.70 3.44 27.38
C ALA A 529 4.58 4.50 26.70
N TRP A 530 3.95 5.38 25.94
CA TRP A 530 4.61 6.48 25.24
C TRP A 530 4.45 7.77 26.01
N THR A 531 5.55 8.45 26.32
CA THR A 531 5.56 9.70 27.06
C THR A 531 6.48 10.71 26.38
N VAL A 532 5.97 11.91 26.12
CA VAL A 532 6.77 13.05 25.66
C VAL A 532 7.50 13.65 26.85
N LEU A 533 8.82 13.87 26.71
CA LEU A 533 9.65 14.42 27.77
C LEU A 533 9.41 15.92 27.96
N GLU A 534 9.64 16.42 29.19
CA GLU A 534 9.49 17.84 29.52
C GLU A 534 10.38 18.71 28.59
N GLY A 535 9.84 19.85 28.15
CA GLY A 535 10.54 20.73 27.21
C GLY A 535 10.57 20.23 25.76
N ASN A 536 9.86 19.15 25.44
CA ASN A 536 9.88 18.49 24.11
C ASN A 536 11.32 18.12 23.66
N GLU A 537 12.19 17.73 24.61
CA GLU A 537 13.57 17.30 24.30
C GLU A 537 13.66 15.88 23.76
N GLY A 538 12.53 15.18 23.66
CA GLY A 538 12.46 13.79 23.19
C GLY A 538 11.18 13.09 23.63
N ALA A 539 11.16 11.77 23.44
CA ALA A 539 10.08 10.92 23.93
C ALA A 539 10.67 9.64 24.56
N ARG A 540 9.89 8.99 25.38
CA ARG A 540 10.22 7.70 26.00
C ARG A 540 9.14 6.69 25.68
N LEU A 541 9.55 5.54 25.14
CA LEU A 541 8.74 4.35 25.07
C LEU A 541 9.18 3.39 26.19
N THR A 542 8.24 2.99 27.05
CA THR A 542 8.44 1.91 28.01
C THR A 542 7.70 0.67 27.52
N ILE A 543 8.41 -0.44 27.37
CA ILE A 543 7.83 -1.74 27.04
C ILE A 543 7.91 -2.61 28.29
N THR A 544 6.79 -3.23 28.65
CA THR A 544 6.73 -4.15 29.80
C THR A 544 6.07 -5.43 29.35
N ASP A 545 6.84 -6.52 29.41
CA ASP A 545 6.37 -7.87 29.11
C ASP A 545 6.19 -8.64 30.41
N HIS A 546 5.06 -9.33 30.52
CA HIS A 546 4.75 -10.16 31.67
C HIS A 546 4.40 -11.58 31.18
N PHE A 547 5.12 -12.55 31.73
CA PHE A 547 4.98 -13.97 31.38
C PHE A 547 4.59 -14.79 32.60
N GLU A 548 3.57 -15.66 32.45
CA GLU A 548 3.25 -16.71 33.40
C GLU A 548 3.40 -18.07 32.73
N PHE A 549 3.99 -19.02 33.48
CA PHE A 549 4.21 -20.37 32.99
C PHE A 549 3.72 -21.40 34.01
N GLU A 550 3.07 -22.45 33.52
CA GLU A 550 2.75 -23.60 34.36
C GLU A 550 3.99 -24.42 34.71
N SER A 551 4.06 -24.85 35.99
CA SER A 551 5.10 -25.74 36.44
C SER A 551 4.70 -27.18 36.09
N SER A 552 5.21 -27.75 35.00
CA SER A 552 5.13 -29.19 34.78
C SER A 552 6.10 -29.87 35.76
N GLY A 553 5.59 -30.61 36.73
CA GLY A 553 6.30 -31.13 37.91
C GLY A 553 7.47 -32.11 37.67
N VAL A 554 8.10 -32.14 36.50
CA VAL A 554 9.15 -33.11 36.14
C VAL A 554 10.46 -32.49 35.64
N SER A 555 10.50 -31.20 35.27
CA SER A 555 11.78 -30.57 34.90
C SER A 555 11.68 -29.03 35.09
N MET A 556 12.46 -28.52 36.03
CA MET A 556 12.77 -27.09 36.07
C MET A 556 13.73 -26.78 34.91
N LYS A 557 13.22 -26.73 33.66
CA LYS A 557 13.95 -26.04 32.61
C LYS A 557 13.93 -24.56 32.94
N PRO A 558 15.07 -23.85 32.89
CA PRO A 558 15.06 -22.40 33.00
C PRO A 558 14.20 -21.85 31.86
N TRP A 559 13.32 -20.90 32.19
CA TRP A 559 12.52 -20.19 31.20
C TRP A 559 13.45 -19.49 30.22
N ASP A 560 13.25 -19.72 28.90
CA ASP A 560 14.07 -19.11 27.86
C ASP A 560 13.24 -18.05 27.12
N VAL A 561 13.44 -16.80 27.49
CA VAL A 561 12.82 -15.64 26.83
C VAL A 561 13.93 -14.81 26.21
N GLU A 562 13.78 -14.52 24.92
CA GLU A 562 14.72 -13.72 24.14
C GLU A 562 13.94 -12.62 23.41
N GLU A 563 14.07 -11.35 23.88
CA GLU A 563 13.51 -10.20 23.22
C GLU A 563 14.29 -9.86 21.96
N LEU A 564 13.61 -9.71 20.82
CA LEU A 564 14.21 -9.31 19.56
C LEU A 564 13.92 -7.84 19.28
N LEU A 565 14.91 -7.16 18.70
CA LEU A 565 14.82 -5.77 18.24
C LEU A 565 15.47 -5.68 16.86
N ILE A 566 14.71 -5.21 15.88
CA ILE A 566 15.12 -5.18 14.48
C ILE A 566 15.43 -3.74 14.07
N SER A 567 16.59 -3.54 13.42
CA SER A 567 17.04 -2.24 12.96
C SER A 567 17.90 -2.35 11.70
N ARG A 568 17.81 -1.36 10.82
CA ARG A 568 18.77 -1.19 9.72
C ARG A 568 20.06 -0.48 10.17
N PHE A 569 20.06 0.12 11.36
CA PHE A 569 21.21 0.79 11.94
C PHE A 569 22.00 -0.14 12.85
N GLN A 570 23.33 -0.13 12.71
CA GLN A 570 24.20 -0.95 13.54
C GLN A 570 24.15 -0.48 15.01
N PRO A 571 23.75 -1.33 15.96
CA PRO A 571 23.68 -0.96 17.36
C PRO A 571 25.05 -0.89 18.02
N ARG A 572 25.16 -0.06 19.07
CA ARG A 572 26.27 -0.05 20.02
C ARG A 572 25.77 -0.51 21.38
N THR A 573 26.54 -1.33 22.07
CA THR A 573 26.22 -1.82 23.41
C THR A 573 27.13 -1.23 24.45
N GLY A 574 26.57 -0.99 25.65
CA GLY A 574 27.32 -0.62 26.85
C GLY A 574 26.79 -1.35 28.08
N ALA A 575 27.24 -0.95 29.25
CA ALA A 575 26.76 -1.55 30.52
C ALA A 575 25.29 -1.14 30.76
N GLY A 576 24.35 -2.07 30.50
CA GLY A 576 22.92 -1.88 30.70
C GLY A 576 22.22 -1.06 29.62
N PHE A 577 22.82 -0.87 28.45
CA PHE A 577 22.14 -0.19 27.35
C PHE A 577 22.53 -0.73 25.96
N VAL A 578 21.64 -0.51 25.00
CA VAL A 578 21.87 -0.60 23.54
C VAL A 578 21.44 0.72 22.90
N GLU A 579 22.21 1.22 21.94
CA GLU A 579 21.94 2.46 21.26
C GLU A 579 22.01 2.26 19.74
N TRP A 580 21.04 2.82 19.02
CA TRP A 580 21.01 2.90 17.56
C TRP A 580 21.09 4.37 17.16
N GLN A 581 22.11 4.69 16.36
CA GLN A 581 22.35 6.02 15.86
C GLN A 581 21.99 6.08 14.37
N GLY A 582 20.91 6.79 14.05
CA GLY A 582 20.57 7.18 12.69
C GLY A 582 21.36 8.41 12.22
N THR A 583 20.97 8.97 11.08
CA THR A 583 21.61 10.18 10.53
C THR A 583 21.05 11.45 11.17
N LYS A 584 19.77 11.43 11.57
CA LYS A 584 19.05 12.57 12.14
C LYS A 584 18.62 12.36 13.59
N ALA A 585 18.33 11.12 13.97
CA ALA A 585 17.84 10.79 15.29
C ALA A 585 18.62 9.61 15.91
N ALA A 586 18.47 9.41 17.21
CA ALA A 586 19.02 8.27 17.92
C ALA A 586 18.01 7.72 18.92
N VAL A 587 18.08 6.42 19.18
CA VAL A 587 17.34 5.76 20.26
C VAL A 587 18.27 4.99 21.17
N ARG A 588 18.05 5.09 22.47
CA ARG A 588 18.76 4.32 23.47
C ARG A 588 17.76 3.49 24.28
N LEU A 589 18.02 2.19 24.32
CA LEU A 589 17.33 1.25 25.18
C LEU A 589 18.16 0.99 26.43
N ASP A 590 17.61 1.29 27.60
CA ASP A 590 18.18 0.91 28.88
C ASP A 590 17.50 -0.36 29.42
N TYR A 591 18.27 -1.32 29.89
CA TYR A 591 17.80 -2.60 30.42
C TYR A 591 18.57 -3.03 31.67
N ASP A 592 18.00 -3.94 32.51
CA ASP A 592 18.70 -4.49 33.65
C ASP A 592 19.75 -5.53 33.23
N ALA A 593 21.03 -5.14 33.27
CA ALA A 593 22.16 -5.98 32.91
C ALA A 593 22.39 -7.19 33.86
N ASN A 594 21.70 -7.25 34.99
CA ASN A 594 21.72 -8.44 35.85
C ASN A 594 20.77 -9.55 35.37
N MET A 595 19.76 -9.15 34.55
CA MET A 595 18.70 -10.02 34.08
C MET A 595 18.81 -10.35 32.59
N LEU A 596 19.34 -9.45 31.78
CA LEU A 596 19.37 -9.55 30.32
C LEU A 596 20.80 -9.47 29.77
N ARG A 597 21.06 -10.23 28.71
CA ARG A 597 22.33 -10.21 27.97
C ARG A 597 22.07 -9.87 26.50
N PRO A 598 22.70 -8.81 25.97
CA PRO A 598 22.56 -8.47 24.56
C PRO A 598 23.42 -9.37 23.67
N ARG A 599 22.88 -9.74 22.53
CA ARG A 599 23.58 -10.33 21.39
C ARG A 599 23.20 -9.57 20.14
N ILE A 600 24.14 -9.29 19.26
CA ILE A 600 23.92 -8.61 17.98
C ILE A 600 24.30 -9.57 16.86
N GLU A 601 23.43 -9.68 15.88
CA GLU A 601 23.63 -10.45 14.67
C GLU A 601 23.39 -9.54 13.46
N ALA A 602 24.34 -9.50 12.52
CA ALA A 602 24.17 -8.84 11.23
C ALA A 602 23.64 -9.85 10.20
N VAL A 603 22.48 -9.59 9.64
CA VAL A 603 21.78 -10.50 8.73
C VAL A 603 21.73 -9.86 7.35
N LYS A 604 22.26 -10.58 6.33
CA LYS A 604 22.07 -10.17 4.92
C LYS A 604 20.68 -10.56 4.47
N HIS A 605 20.02 -9.63 3.81
CA HIS A 605 18.67 -9.81 3.34
C HIS A 605 18.46 -9.16 1.96
N VAL A 606 17.36 -9.52 1.30
CA VAL A 606 16.95 -8.95 0.00
C VAL A 606 15.53 -8.43 0.18
N ASP A 607 15.28 -7.20 -0.20
CA ASP A 607 13.95 -6.58 -0.12
C ASP A 607 13.02 -7.01 -1.27
N HIS A 608 11.84 -6.41 -1.31
CA HIS A 608 10.83 -6.67 -2.33
C HIS A 608 11.34 -6.39 -3.76
N ASP A 609 12.15 -5.37 -3.93
CA ASP A 609 12.71 -4.94 -5.23
C ASP A 609 13.93 -5.76 -5.67
N GLY A 610 14.37 -6.72 -4.84
CA GLY A 610 15.56 -7.53 -5.09
C GLY A 610 16.86 -6.85 -4.69
N VAL A 611 16.82 -5.75 -3.92
CA VAL A 611 18.00 -5.02 -3.45
C VAL A 611 18.55 -5.66 -2.17
N SER A 612 19.84 -6.01 -2.20
CA SER A 612 20.52 -6.59 -1.03
C SER A 612 20.86 -5.52 0.00
N PHE A 613 20.55 -5.79 1.26
CA PHE A 613 20.92 -4.93 2.39
C PHE A 613 21.29 -5.77 3.63
N VAL A 614 21.78 -5.10 4.67
CA VAL A 614 22.04 -5.72 5.98
C VAL A 614 21.13 -5.08 7.01
N PHE A 615 20.47 -5.91 7.82
CA PHE A 615 19.81 -5.46 9.03
C PHE A 615 20.46 -6.10 10.27
N TYR A 616 20.21 -5.52 11.41
CA TYR A 616 20.77 -5.98 12.68
C TYR A 616 19.63 -6.49 13.57
N LYS A 617 19.78 -7.74 13.98
CA LYS A 617 18.96 -8.37 15.01
C LYS A 617 19.68 -8.21 16.34
N THR A 618 19.14 -7.42 17.23
CA THR A 618 19.59 -7.34 18.60
C THR A 618 18.67 -8.19 19.45
N SER A 619 19.22 -9.19 20.15
CA SER A 619 18.45 -9.97 21.09
C SER A 619 18.89 -9.67 22.52
N LEU A 620 17.93 -9.59 23.44
CA LEU A 620 18.14 -9.49 24.88
C LEU A 620 17.67 -10.79 25.51
N LYS A 621 18.61 -11.68 25.80
CA LYS A 621 18.32 -12.99 26.35
C LYS A 621 18.21 -12.93 27.86
N TRP A 622 17.13 -13.53 28.41
CA TRP A 622 16.96 -13.70 29.85
C TRP A 622 18.04 -14.63 30.40
N CYS A 623 18.72 -14.21 31.48
CA CYS A 623 19.84 -14.95 32.07
C CYS A 623 19.76 -15.06 33.61
N SER A 624 18.62 -14.71 34.21
CA SER A 624 18.40 -14.80 35.65
C SER A 624 17.74 -16.11 36.02
N ASP A 625 18.10 -16.68 37.20
CA ASP A 625 17.40 -17.84 37.81
C ASP A 625 15.98 -17.47 38.32
N ARG A 626 15.63 -16.18 38.31
CA ARG A 626 14.28 -15.71 38.65
C ARG A 626 13.36 -15.81 37.42
N LYS A 627 12.07 -16.11 37.65
CA LYS A 627 11.06 -16.05 36.58
C LYS A 627 11.07 -14.69 35.90
N PRO A 628 10.98 -14.62 34.57
CA PRO A 628 10.70 -13.36 33.88
C PRO A 628 9.33 -12.84 34.37
N HIS A 629 9.28 -11.57 34.72
CA HIS A 629 8.04 -10.88 35.17
C HIS A 629 7.53 -10.01 34.06
#